data_7db6c63aaba78004090a68b5d379e892
#
_entry.id   7db6c63aaba78004090a68b5d379e892
#
_cell.length_a   1.000
_cell.length_b   1.000
_cell.length_c   1.000
_cell.angle_alpha   90.00
_cell.angle_beta   90.00
_cell.angle_gamma   90.00
#
_symmetry.space_group_name_H-M   'P 1'
#
loop_
_entity.id
_entity.type
_entity.pdbx_description
1 polymer ?
#
loop_
_entity_poly.entity_id
_entity_poly.type
_entity_poly.pdbx_seq_one_letter_code
_entity_poly.pdbx_strand_id
1 'polypeptide(L)'
;MKSQTLLLCILTTLSDAYQLCVVGATSGLGRELVYQGAYDKNISVLALSGSPKPLTLPCRENSFELNKNCPPFVNSNVHRDNYWKDLSKYDFENIVFTTNAPPFKEDYSDRLMTKIMLDLPKSCKHVTLVSADCVGSKIFKREEIGTAMIREWYLKDSLRAKIKQERILRLRYLKWKHPQLKQSIYRPKVLTYGPTSIPATSRENLATEILDDLNL
;
A
#
# COMPACT_ATOMS: atom_id res chain seq x y z
N MET A 1 -34.35 -26.03 45.48
CA MET A 1 -33.96 -26.14 44.06
C MET A 1 -33.30 -24.85 43.64
N LYS A 2 -31.99 -24.85 43.45
CA LYS A 2 -31.23 -23.65 43.03
C LYS A 2 -31.16 -23.67 41.51
N SER A 3 -31.82 -22.67 40.88
CA SER A 3 -31.73 -22.43 39.44
C SER A 3 -30.37 -21.85 39.14
N GLN A 4 -29.49 -22.61 38.52
CA GLN A 4 -28.24 -22.10 37.95
C GLN A 4 -28.55 -21.45 36.59
N THR A 5 -28.60 -20.14 36.56
CA THR A 5 -28.63 -19.36 35.32
C THR A 5 -27.28 -19.51 34.67
N LEU A 6 -27.19 -20.35 33.66
CA LEU A 6 -25.99 -20.48 32.80
C LEU A 6 -25.88 -19.24 31.96
N LEU A 7 -25.03 -18.28 32.40
CA LEU A 7 -24.67 -17.12 31.62
C LEU A 7 -23.75 -17.56 30.47
N LEU A 8 -24.35 -17.85 29.32
CA LEU A 8 -23.62 -18.17 28.11
C LEU A 8 -22.96 -16.87 27.61
N CYS A 9 -21.76 -16.61 28.08
CA CYS A 9 -20.89 -15.58 27.45
C CYS A 9 -20.60 -16.07 26.03
N ILE A 10 -21.41 -15.63 25.07
CA ILE A 10 -21.05 -15.64 23.65
C ILE A 10 -19.90 -14.62 23.53
N LEU A 11 -18.69 -15.10 23.70
CA LEU A 11 -17.50 -14.43 23.21
C LEU A 11 -17.60 -14.43 21.68
N THR A 12 -18.39 -13.52 21.13
CA THR A 12 -18.18 -13.06 19.77
C THR A 12 -16.78 -12.47 19.78
N THR A 13 -15.80 -13.21 19.32
CA THR A 13 -14.55 -12.65 18.84
C THR A 13 -14.95 -11.77 17.66
N LEU A 14 -15.35 -10.53 17.95
CA LEU A 14 -15.31 -9.46 16.99
C LEU A 14 -13.84 -9.41 16.57
N SER A 15 -13.53 -10.06 15.47
CA SER A 15 -12.28 -9.77 14.76
C SER A 15 -12.41 -8.32 14.34
N ASP A 16 -11.86 -7.42 15.17
CA ASP A 16 -11.86 -6.02 14.84
C ASP A 16 -11.15 -5.90 13.49
N ALA A 17 -11.86 -5.36 12.51
CA ALA A 17 -11.31 -5.16 11.18
C ALA A 17 -10.10 -4.25 11.29
N TYR A 18 -9.03 -4.57 10.55
CA TYR A 18 -7.90 -3.66 10.46
C TYR A 18 -8.35 -2.35 9.80
N GLN A 19 -7.98 -1.23 10.41
CA GLN A 19 -8.34 0.08 9.86
C GLN A 19 -7.57 0.37 8.56
N LEU A 20 -6.34 -0.15 8.46
CA LEU A 20 -5.47 0.02 7.30
C LEU A 20 -4.80 -1.30 6.89
N CYS A 21 -4.87 -1.64 5.62
CA CYS A 21 -4.07 -2.72 5.00
C CYS A 21 -3.05 -2.10 4.04
N VAL A 22 -1.75 -2.34 4.25
CA VAL A 22 -0.67 -1.83 3.40
C VAL A 22 -0.04 -2.97 2.61
N VAL A 23 -0.24 -2.98 1.29
CA VAL A 23 0.36 -3.95 0.36
C VAL A 23 1.68 -3.40 -0.15
N GLY A 24 2.78 -4.09 0.15
CA GLY A 24 4.14 -3.60 -0.09
C GLY A 24 4.72 -2.87 1.13
N ALA A 25 4.35 -3.31 2.33
CA ALA A 25 4.74 -2.71 3.61
C ALA A 25 6.26 -2.57 3.84
N THR A 26 7.08 -3.33 3.12
CA THR A 26 8.55 -3.23 3.17
C THR A 26 9.13 -2.23 2.17
N SER A 27 8.32 -1.63 1.30
CA SER A 27 8.73 -0.53 0.43
C SER A 27 8.99 0.75 1.22
N GLY A 28 9.69 1.73 0.65
CA GLY A 28 9.97 2.99 1.35
C GLY A 28 8.70 3.71 1.82
N LEU A 29 7.72 3.90 0.93
CA LEU A 29 6.43 4.51 1.27
C LEU A 29 5.57 3.57 2.11
N GLY A 30 5.59 2.26 1.83
CA GLY A 30 4.82 1.29 2.62
C GLY A 30 5.23 1.26 4.08
N ARG A 31 6.53 1.35 4.37
CA ARG A 31 7.05 1.48 5.75
C ARG A 31 6.58 2.76 6.43
N GLU A 32 6.57 3.86 5.69
CA GLU A 32 6.12 5.14 6.21
C GLU A 32 4.62 5.09 6.58
N LEU A 33 3.78 4.52 5.72
CA LEU A 33 2.36 4.32 6.00
C LEU A 33 2.11 3.43 7.22
N VAL A 34 2.85 2.33 7.34
CA VAL A 34 2.75 1.44 8.52
C VAL A 34 3.19 2.16 9.78
N TYR A 35 4.28 2.91 9.72
CA TYR A 35 4.81 3.67 10.87
C TYR A 35 3.83 4.74 11.32
N GLN A 36 3.44 5.65 10.43
CA GLN A 36 2.52 6.74 10.77
C GLN A 36 1.15 6.20 11.20
N GLY A 37 0.61 5.18 10.51
CA GLY A 37 -0.65 4.56 10.91
C GLY A 37 -0.60 4.00 12.33
N ALA A 38 0.40 3.19 12.64
CA ALA A 38 0.48 2.52 13.93
C ALA A 38 0.98 3.41 15.07
N TYR A 39 1.87 4.39 14.81
CA TYR A 39 2.50 5.22 15.82
C TYR A 39 1.83 6.59 15.96
N ASP A 40 1.63 7.29 14.84
CA ASP A 40 1.14 8.66 14.89
C ASP A 40 -0.39 8.70 15.01
N LYS A 41 -1.08 7.79 14.30
CA LYS A 41 -2.55 7.70 14.30
C LYS A 41 -3.10 6.63 15.25
N ASN A 42 -2.24 5.77 15.81
CA ASN A 42 -2.60 4.68 16.73
C ASN A 42 -3.70 3.74 16.20
N ILE A 43 -3.68 3.44 14.91
CA ILE A 43 -4.64 2.56 14.26
C ILE A 43 -4.11 1.13 14.09
N SER A 44 -5.02 0.17 13.90
CA SER A 44 -4.67 -1.22 13.60
C SER A 44 -4.27 -1.37 12.14
N VAL A 45 -3.06 -1.90 11.88
CA VAL A 45 -2.48 -2.00 10.55
C VAL A 45 -2.17 -3.45 10.18
N LEU A 46 -2.69 -3.90 9.04
CA LEU A 46 -2.30 -5.15 8.38
C LEU A 46 -1.17 -4.85 7.38
N ALA A 47 0.04 -5.25 7.69
CA ALA A 47 1.23 -5.01 6.88
C ALA A 47 1.57 -6.21 6.00
N LEU A 48 1.27 -6.14 4.71
CA LEU A 48 1.47 -7.21 3.74
C LEU A 48 2.74 -7.02 2.93
N SER A 49 3.60 -8.06 2.91
CA SER A 49 4.81 -8.04 2.10
C SER A 49 5.12 -9.41 1.48
N GLY A 50 5.83 -9.44 0.35
CA GLY A 50 6.36 -10.68 -0.25
C GLY A 50 7.72 -11.07 0.32
N SER A 51 8.34 -10.23 1.11
CA SER A 51 9.65 -10.47 1.71
C SER A 51 9.53 -11.09 3.10
N PRO A 52 10.31 -12.12 3.44
CA PRO A 52 10.38 -12.65 4.79
C PRO A 52 11.13 -11.70 5.76
N LYS A 53 11.82 -10.68 5.24
CA LYS A 53 12.60 -9.74 6.05
C LYS A 53 11.70 -9.01 7.06
N PRO A 54 12.18 -8.72 8.28
CA PRO A 54 11.42 -7.99 9.27
C PRO A 54 11.05 -6.59 8.75
N LEU A 55 9.94 -6.05 9.25
CA LEU A 55 9.62 -4.65 9.08
C LEU A 55 10.69 -3.83 9.83
N THR A 56 11.16 -2.77 9.19
CA THR A 56 12.10 -1.85 9.81
C THR A 56 11.50 -0.45 9.86
N LEU A 57 11.97 0.36 10.79
CA LEU A 57 11.63 1.77 10.84
C LEU A 57 11.92 2.46 9.50
N PRO A 58 11.15 3.48 9.11
CA PRO A 58 11.50 4.29 7.95
C PRO A 58 12.88 4.91 8.15
N CYS A 59 13.78 4.70 7.19
CA CYS A 59 15.06 5.41 7.19
C CYS A 59 14.84 6.78 6.57
N ARG A 60 14.78 7.80 7.39
CA ARG A 60 14.55 9.19 6.99
C ARG A 60 15.83 9.94 6.59
N GLU A 61 16.98 9.29 6.74
CA GLU A 61 18.26 9.87 6.35
C GLU A 61 18.46 9.83 4.83
N ASN A 62 19.11 10.88 4.32
CA ASN A 62 19.34 11.21 2.91
C ASN A 62 20.26 10.21 2.21
N SER A 63 19.97 8.94 2.20
CA SER A 63 20.83 8.01 1.48
C SER A 63 20.08 7.31 0.36
N PHE A 64 20.62 7.44 -0.84
CA PHE A 64 20.53 6.44 -1.90
C PHE A 64 21.06 5.07 -1.42
N GLU A 65 21.63 5.00 -0.24
CA GLU A 65 22.06 3.77 0.40
C GLU A 65 20.85 3.01 0.92
N LEU A 66 20.60 1.93 0.24
CA LEU A 66 19.61 0.93 0.58
C LEU A 66 19.75 0.49 2.05
N ASN A 67 18.99 1.13 2.94
CA ASN A 67 18.44 0.60 4.19
C ASN A 67 19.21 -0.51 4.95
N LYS A 68 20.54 -0.49 4.99
CA LYS A 68 21.29 -1.59 5.58
C LYS A 68 21.17 -1.66 7.10
N ASN A 69 20.83 -0.57 7.79
CA ASN A 69 20.89 -0.47 9.25
C ASN A 69 19.64 0.09 9.93
N CYS A 70 18.48 0.06 9.27
CA CYS A 70 17.26 0.50 9.94
C CYS A 70 16.85 -0.50 11.00
N PRO A 71 16.60 -0.07 12.25
CA PRO A 71 16.21 -0.96 13.33
C PRO A 71 14.87 -1.65 13.01
N PRO A 72 14.65 -2.86 13.54
CA PRO A 72 13.37 -3.53 13.38
C PRO A 72 12.25 -2.70 14.01
N PHE A 73 11.11 -2.70 13.36
CA PHE A 73 9.90 -2.03 13.84
C PHE A 73 8.94 -3.08 14.41
N VAL A 74 8.62 -2.94 15.70
CA VAL A 74 7.68 -3.79 16.41
C VAL A 74 6.65 -2.91 17.09
N ASN A 75 5.37 -3.09 16.77
CA ASN A 75 4.26 -2.39 17.38
C ASN A 75 3.07 -3.35 17.49
N SER A 76 2.38 -3.38 18.62
CA SER A 76 1.25 -4.26 18.87
C SER A 76 0.07 -4.04 17.93
N ASN A 77 -0.06 -2.84 17.38
CA ASN A 77 -1.10 -2.49 16.42
C ASN A 77 -0.79 -2.96 15.00
N VAL A 78 0.40 -3.55 14.76
CA VAL A 78 0.81 -4.01 13.44
C VAL A 78 0.80 -5.52 13.36
N HIS A 79 -0.11 -6.06 12.57
CA HIS A 79 -0.09 -7.45 12.16
C HIS A 79 0.60 -7.59 10.81
N ARG A 80 1.56 -8.51 10.72
CA ARG A 80 2.32 -8.74 9.50
C ARG A 80 2.03 -10.08 8.89
N ASP A 81 1.79 -10.12 7.56
CA ASP A 81 1.69 -11.36 6.82
C ASP A 81 2.25 -11.25 5.38
N ASN A 82 2.28 -12.37 4.70
CA ASN A 82 2.70 -12.45 3.31
C ASN A 82 1.49 -12.26 2.39
N TYR A 83 1.58 -11.35 1.44
CA TYR A 83 0.50 -11.04 0.50
C TYR A 83 0.17 -12.16 -0.51
N TRP A 84 1.01 -13.21 -0.61
CA TRP A 84 0.72 -14.38 -1.44
C TRP A 84 -0.17 -15.41 -0.74
N LYS A 85 -0.32 -15.34 0.58
CA LYS A 85 -1.22 -16.18 1.35
C LYS A 85 -2.68 -15.83 1.06
N ASP A 86 -3.56 -16.64 1.59
CA ASP A 86 -4.99 -16.37 1.61
C ASP A 86 -5.30 -15.17 2.52
N LEU A 87 -5.88 -14.13 1.91
CA LEU A 87 -6.26 -12.91 2.62
C LEU A 87 -7.73 -12.91 3.06
N SER A 88 -8.51 -13.91 2.67
CA SER A 88 -9.94 -14.02 3.03
C SER A 88 -10.19 -14.11 4.53
N LYS A 89 -9.18 -14.46 5.30
CA LYS A 89 -9.21 -14.53 6.77
C LYS A 89 -9.06 -13.16 7.45
N TYR A 90 -8.70 -12.12 6.70
CA TYR A 90 -8.52 -10.78 7.23
C TYR A 90 -9.66 -9.87 6.81
N ASP A 91 -10.09 -9.07 7.75
CA ASP A 91 -11.03 -7.99 7.54
C ASP A 91 -10.30 -6.65 7.65
N PHE A 92 -10.54 -5.73 6.72
CA PHE A 92 -9.93 -4.40 6.73
C PHE A 92 -10.81 -3.37 6.03
N GLU A 93 -10.74 -2.13 6.53
CA GLU A 93 -11.55 -1.04 6.01
C GLU A 93 -10.92 -0.29 4.82
N ASN A 94 -9.62 -0.10 4.87
CA ASN A 94 -8.87 0.65 3.87
C ASN A 94 -7.68 -0.15 3.39
N ILE A 95 -7.38 -0.11 2.09
CA ILE A 95 -6.21 -0.78 1.52
C ILE A 95 -5.40 0.16 0.65
N VAL A 96 -4.08 0.16 0.83
CA VAL A 96 -3.13 0.97 0.06
C VAL A 96 -2.11 0.07 -0.63
N PHE A 97 -2.04 0.17 -1.97
CA PHE A 97 -1.07 -0.54 -2.79
C PHE A 97 0.16 0.33 -3.05
N THR A 98 1.30 -0.06 -2.48
CA THR A 98 2.61 0.61 -2.65
C THR A 98 3.63 -0.26 -3.37
N THR A 99 3.21 -1.42 -3.88
CA THR A 99 4.11 -2.38 -4.53
C THR A 99 4.70 -1.84 -5.81
N ASN A 100 5.99 -2.09 -5.97
CA ASN A 100 6.74 -1.79 -7.19
C ASN A 100 7.89 -2.82 -7.33
N ALA A 101 8.27 -3.18 -8.54
CA ALA A 101 9.43 -4.01 -8.78
C ALA A 101 10.70 -3.15 -8.88
N PRO A 102 11.86 -3.70 -8.50
CA PRO A 102 13.14 -3.11 -8.85
C PRO A 102 13.31 -3.05 -10.37
N PRO A 103 14.11 -2.12 -10.88
CA PRO A 103 14.46 -2.06 -12.30
C PRO A 103 14.99 -3.39 -12.82
N PHE A 104 14.71 -3.69 -14.10
CA PHE A 104 15.12 -4.92 -14.79
C PHE A 104 14.60 -6.23 -14.18
N LYS A 105 13.62 -6.18 -13.27
CA LYS A 105 12.93 -7.36 -12.76
C LYS A 105 11.48 -7.34 -13.21
N GLU A 106 10.97 -8.53 -13.52
CA GLU A 106 9.56 -8.68 -13.85
C GLU A 106 8.69 -8.16 -12.69
N ASP A 107 7.73 -7.31 -13.02
CA ASP A 107 6.83 -6.72 -12.05
C ASP A 107 5.51 -7.50 -12.03
N TYR A 108 5.28 -8.21 -10.93
CA TYR A 108 4.05 -8.98 -10.68
C TYR A 108 3.01 -8.20 -9.89
N SER A 109 3.21 -6.91 -9.68
CA SER A 109 2.34 -6.10 -8.80
C SER A 109 0.92 -5.97 -9.34
N ASP A 110 0.72 -6.04 -10.66
CA ASP A 110 -0.59 -6.08 -11.30
C ASP A 110 -1.33 -7.40 -11.02
N ARG A 111 -0.63 -8.54 -11.08
CA ARG A 111 -1.20 -9.86 -10.75
C ARG A 111 -1.57 -9.96 -9.28
N LEU A 112 -0.69 -9.47 -8.40
CA LEU A 112 -0.94 -9.38 -6.96
C LEU A 112 -2.19 -8.53 -6.67
N MET A 113 -2.27 -7.35 -7.28
CA MET A 113 -3.42 -6.47 -7.11
C MET A 113 -4.70 -7.15 -7.60
N THR A 114 -4.67 -7.81 -8.76
CA THR A 114 -5.82 -8.56 -9.28
C THR A 114 -6.29 -9.60 -8.26
N LYS A 115 -5.38 -10.41 -7.71
CA LYS A 115 -5.70 -11.41 -6.69
C LYS A 115 -6.38 -10.78 -5.49
N ILE A 116 -5.79 -9.73 -4.91
CA ILE A 116 -6.32 -9.07 -3.71
C ILE A 116 -7.69 -8.43 -4.00
N MET A 117 -7.85 -7.79 -5.16
CA MET A 117 -9.11 -7.14 -5.54
C MET A 117 -10.26 -8.12 -5.77
N LEU A 118 -9.98 -9.37 -6.15
CA LEU A 118 -11.00 -10.43 -6.24
C LEU A 118 -11.49 -10.87 -4.86
N ASP A 119 -10.62 -10.82 -3.85
CA ASP A 119 -10.86 -11.31 -2.50
C ASP A 119 -11.05 -10.18 -1.47
N LEU A 120 -11.37 -8.95 -1.94
CA LEU A 120 -11.63 -7.82 -1.03
C LEU A 120 -12.75 -8.17 -0.03
N PRO A 121 -12.55 -7.91 1.27
CA PRO A 121 -13.60 -8.08 2.27
C PRO A 121 -14.72 -7.06 2.07
N LYS A 122 -15.92 -7.40 2.54
CA LYS A 122 -17.08 -6.50 2.45
C LYS A 122 -16.92 -5.23 3.28
N SER A 123 -16.11 -5.28 4.32
CA SER A 123 -15.75 -4.14 5.17
C SER A 123 -14.89 -3.09 4.45
N CYS A 124 -14.24 -3.46 3.33
CA CYS A 124 -13.37 -2.55 2.60
C CYS A 124 -14.16 -1.39 1.98
N LYS A 125 -13.86 -0.18 2.44
CA LYS A 125 -14.51 1.08 2.04
C LYS A 125 -13.68 1.85 1.03
N HIS A 126 -12.34 1.73 1.09
CA HIS A 126 -11.45 2.53 0.27
C HIS A 126 -10.27 1.72 -0.27
N VAL A 127 -9.97 1.89 -1.55
CA VAL A 127 -8.79 1.33 -2.21
C VAL A 127 -7.96 2.47 -2.77
N THR A 128 -6.72 2.54 -2.32
CA THR A 128 -5.74 3.54 -2.77
C THR A 128 -4.61 2.86 -3.54
N LEU A 129 -4.29 3.38 -4.71
CA LEU A 129 -3.14 2.95 -5.50
C LEU A 129 -2.11 4.07 -5.57
N VAL A 130 -0.89 3.76 -5.18
CA VAL A 130 0.26 4.62 -5.46
C VAL A 130 0.87 4.21 -6.78
N SER A 131 0.63 5.02 -7.79
CA SER A 131 1.12 4.85 -9.17
C SER A 131 2.39 5.69 -9.38
N ALA A 132 2.62 6.18 -10.58
CA ALA A 132 3.71 7.09 -10.91
C ALA A 132 3.22 8.21 -11.83
N ASP A 133 3.80 9.39 -11.72
CA ASP A 133 3.42 10.57 -12.53
C ASP A 133 3.54 10.29 -14.05
N CYS A 134 4.48 9.43 -14.42
CA CYS A 134 4.68 8.99 -15.80
C CYS A 134 3.63 7.98 -16.32
N VAL A 135 2.58 7.66 -15.55
CA VAL A 135 1.44 6.85 -15.99
C VAL A 135 0.30 7.77 -16.41
N GLY A 136 0.03 7.86 -17.70
CA GLY A 136 -1.09 8.64 -18.23
C GLY A 136 -0.77 9.42 -19.51
N SER A 137 -1.79 9.99 -20.14
CA SER A 137 -1.75 10.57 -21.48
C SER A 137 -0.97 11.90 -21.64
N LYS A 138 -0.52 12.51 -20.57
CA LYS A 138 0.12 13.85 -20.61
C LYS A 138 1.62 13.83 -20.97
N ILE A 139 2.25 12.66 -20.98
CA ILE A 139 3.70 12.51 -21.02
C ILE A 139 4.29 12.76 -22.42
N PHE A 140 3.53 12.52 -23.46
CA PHE A 140 4.07 12.55 -24.84
C PHE A 140 4.35 13.94 -25.41
N LYS A 141 4.10 15.01 -24.68
CA LYS A 141 4.15 16.35 -25.27
C LYS A 141 5.48 17.11 -25.17
N ARG A 142 6.40 16.76 -24.25
CA ARG A 142 7.72 17.45 -24.11
C ARG A 142 8.73 16.65 -23.27
N GLU A 143 9.04 15.42 -23.63
CA GLU A 143 10.15 14.75 -22.97
C GLU A 143 11.47 15.00 -23.68
N GLU A 144 12.50 15.27 -22.88
CA GLU A 144 13.88 15.20 -23.37
C GLU A 144 14.21 13.75 -23.73
N ILE A 145 14.96 13.55 -24.83
CA ILE A 145 15.31 12.22 -25.36
C ILE A 145 15.90 11.31 -24.27
N GLY A 146 16.73 11.85 -23.38
CA GLY A 146 17.32 11.10 -22.28
C GLY A 146 16.28 10.54 -21.29
N THR A 147 15.26 11.32 -20.95
CA THR A 147 14.16 10.89 -20.07
C THR A 147 13.30 9.81 -20.72
N ALA A 148 13.04 9.95 -22.03
CA ALA A 148 12.31 8.93 -22.79
C ALA A 148 13.09 7.60 -22.82
N MET A 149 14.40 7.62 -23.03
CA MET A 149 15.24 6.41 -22.99
C MET A 149 15.24 5.73 -21.62
N ILE A 150 15.39 6.49 -20.52
CA ILE A 150 15.33 5.93 -19.16
C ILE A 150 13.97 5.27 -18.92
N ARG A 151 12.88 5.91 -19.31
CA ARG A 151 11.54 5.37 -19.18
C ARG A 151 11.37 4.07 -19.96
N GLU A 152 11.73 4.06 -21.24
CA GLU A 152 11.51 2.93 -22.13
C GLU A 152 12.42 1.73 -21.83
N TRP A 153 13.59 1.99 -21.30
CA TRP A 153 14.58 0.95 -21.07
C TRP A 153 14.66 0.49 -19.63
N TYR A 154 14.61 1.43 -18.67
CA TYR A 154 14.85 1.16 -17.25
C TYR A 154 13.56 0.90 -16.45
N LEU A 155 12.48 1.61 -16.77
CA LEU A 155 11.22 1.55 -16.01
C LEU A 155 10.08 0.85 -16.75
N LYS A 156 10.34 0.30 -17.94
CA LYS A 156 9.31 -0.23 -18.85
C LYS A 156 8.33 -1.20 -18.17
N ASP A 157 8.84 -2.20 -17.47
CA ASP A 157 8.00 -3.25 -16.89
C ASP A 157 7.23 -2.73 -15.67
N SER A 158 7.88 -1.91 -14.85
CA SER A 158 7.22 -1.25 -13.72
C SER A 158 6.10 -0.31 -14.16
N LEU A 159 6.32 0.48 -15.21
CA LEU A 159 5.29 1.37 -15.77
C LEU A 159 4.12 0.59 -16.38
N ARG A 160 4.42 -0.49 -17.10
CA ARG A 160 3.37 -1.38 -17.64
C ARG A 160 2.51 -1.99 -16.54
N ALA A 161 3.14 -2.44 -15.44
CA ALA A 161 2.40 -2.95 -14.30
C ALA A 161 1.54 -1.86 -13.66
N LYS A 162 2.05 -0.64 -13.50
CA LYS A 162 1.26 0.50 -12.97
C LYS A 162 0.06 0.85 -13.86
N ILE A 163 0.24 0.88 -15.18
CA ILE A 163 -0.87 1.09 -16.13
C ILE A 163 -1.95 0.01 -15.95
N LYS A 164 -1.54 -1.26 -15.81
CA LYS A 164 -2.48 -2.35 -15.59
C LYS A 164 -3.17 -2.23 -14.24
N GLN A 165 -2.46 -1.88 -13.16
CA GLN A 165 -3.04 -1.63 -11.84
C GLN A 165 -4.11 -0.53 -11.88
N GLU A 166 -3.86 0.59 -12.56
CA GLU A 166 -4.87 1.65 -12.72
C GLU A 166 -6.09 1.17 -13.53
N ARG A 167 -5.89 0.30 -14.53
CA ARG A 167 -7.00 -0.31 -15.28
C ARG A 167 -7.83 -1.25 -14.40
N ILE A 168 -7.16 -2.05 -13.54
CA ILE A 168 -7.83 -2.96 -12.60
C ILE A 168 -8.77 -2.17 -11.67
N LEU A 169 -8.32 -1.05 -11.10
CA LEU A 169 -9.18 -0.19 -10.28
C LEU A 169 -10.44 0.27 -11.03
N ARG A 170 -10.33 0.54 -12.32
CA ARG A 170 -11.45 1.05 -13.13
C ARG A 170 -12.38 -0.04 -13.66
N LEU A 171 -12.17 -1.32 -13.32
CA LEU A 171 -13.04 -2.40 -13.79
C LEU A 171 -14.46 -2.25 -13.26
N ARG A 172 -15.44 -2.40 -14.15
CA ARG A 172 -16.88 -2.37 -13.81
C ARG A 172 -17.26 -3.44 -12.79
N TYR A 173 -16.56 -4.57 -12.79
CA TYR A 173 -16.76 -5.66 -11.82
C TYR A 173 -16.59 -5.18 -10.36
N LEU A 174 -15.58 -4.36 -10.08
CA LEU A 174 -15.37 -3.82 -8.73
C LEU A 174 -16.51 -2.92 -8.29
N LYS A 175 -17.02 -2.06 -9.18
CA LYS A 175 -18.18 -1.23 -8.90
C LYS A 175 -19.46 -2.05 -8.68
N TRP A 176 -19.59 -3.16 -9.37
CA TRP A 176 -20.72 -4.05 -9.17
C TRP A 176 -20.64 -4.84 -7.87
N LYS A 177 -19.45 -5.40 -7.54
CA LYS A 177 -19.23 -6.18 -6.32
C LYS A 177 -19.20 -5.33 -5.06
N HIS A 178 -18.65 -4.12 -5.16
CA HIS A 178 -18.44 -3.18 -4.05
C HIS A 178 -18.94 -1.78 -4.45
N PRO A 179 -20.26 -1.53 -4.48
CA PRO A 179 -20.84 -0.27 -4.99
C PRO A 179 -20.44 0.96 -4.16
N GLN A 180 -20.11 0.78 -2.88
CA GLN A 180 -19.69 1.86 -1.97
C GLN A 180 -18.17 2.09 -1.96
N LEU A 181 -17.40 1.32 -2.74
CA LEU A 181 -15.96 1.39 -2.72
C LEU A 181 -15.44 2.70 -3.30
N LYS A 182 -14.81 3.50 -2.48
CA LYS A 182 -14.06 4.68 -2.94
C LYS A 182 -12.70 4.25 -3.51
N GLN A 183 -12.22 4.98 -4.49
CA GLN A 183 -10.95 4.68 -5.18
C GLN A 183 -10.13 5.94 -5.33
N SER A 184 -8.87 5.90 -4.91
CA SER A 184 -7.91 6.99 -5.04
C SER A 184 -6.65 6.53 -5.77
N ILE A 185 -6.07 7.41 -6.59
CA ILE A 185 -4.82 7.16 -7.30
C ILE A 185 -3.88 8.33 -7.07
N TYR A 186 -2.77 8.07 -6.40
CA TYR A 186 -1.68 9.03 -6.21
C TYR A 186 -0.59 8.78 -7.24
N ARG A 187 -0.12 9.84 -7.89
CA ARG A 187 0.94 9.80 -8.93
C ARG A 187 2.09 10.71 -8.57
N PRO A 188 2.90 10.35 -7.57
CA PRO A 188 4.06 11.15 -7.21
C PRO A 188 5.09 11.18 -8.35
N LYS A 189 5.76 12.31 -8.55
CA LYS A 189 6.83 12.46 -9.53
C LYS A 189 8.04 11.61 -9.17
N VAL A 190 8.62 11.89 -8.01
CA VAL A 190 9.74 11.13 -7.43
C VAL A 190 9.50 11.05 -5.93
N LEU A 191 9.67 9.88 -5.35
CA LEU A 191 9.56 9.69 -3.91
C LEU A 191 10.95 9.73 -3.28
N THR A 192 11.16 10.68 -2.37
CA THR A 192 12.43 10.87 -1.66
C THR A 192 12.22 10.91 -0.14
N TYR A 193 13.31 10.88 0.59
CA TYR A 193 13.37 11.27 2.00
C TYR A 193 14.13 12.59 2.10
N GLY A 194 13.58 13.53 2.87
CA GLY A 194 14.20 14.83 3.12
C GLY A 194 14.13 15.83 1.94
N PRO A 195 14.68 17.02 2.13
CA PRO A 195 14.69 18.07 1.12
C PRO A 195 15.58 17.70 -0.06
N THR A 196 15.08 17.91 -1.27
CA THR A 196 15.84 17.69 -2.51
C THR A 196 15.79 18.94 -3.37
N SER A 197 16.83 19.14 -4.19
CA SER A 197 16.89 20.20 -5.20
C SER A 197 16.01 19.90 -6.42
N ILE A 198 15.49 18.68 -6.53
CA ILE A 198 14.62 18.25 -7.63
C ILE A 198 13.17 18.28 -7.11
N PRO A 199 12.19 18.71 -7.91
CA PRO A 199 10.78 18.63 -7.54
C PRO A 199 10.39 17.18 -7.24
N ALA A 200 10.34 16.83 -5.98
CA ALA A 200 10.08 15.49 -5.49
C ALA A 200 9.01 15.52 -4.41
N THR A 201 8.28 14.43 -4.27
CA THR A 201 7.32 14.26 -3.19
C THR A 201 7.99 13.51 -2.05
N SER A 202 7.99 14.09 -0.85
CA SER A 202 8.44 13.37 0.35
C SER A 202 7.54 12.16 0.60
N ARG A 203 8.13 11.00 0.89
CA ARG A 203 7.37 9.80 1.27
C ARG A 203 6.57 10.02 2.54
N GLU A 204 7.12 10.78 3.46
CA GLU A 204 6.52 11.17 4.72
C GLU A 204 5.24 12.00 4.50
N ASN A 205 5.35 13.07 3.71
CA ASN A 205 4.21 13.93 3.38
C ASN A 205 3.14 13.16 2.59
N LEU A 206 3.54 12.32 1.63
CA LEU A 206 2.60 11.51 0.87
C LEU A 206 1.88 10.48 1.75
N ALA A 207 2.58 9.88 2.71
CA ALA A 207 1.94 8.97 3.65
C ALA A 207 0.92 9.69 4.51
N THR A 208 1.25 10.87 5.04
CA THR A 208 0.32 11.73 5.79
C THR A 208 -0.90 12.09 4.94
N GLU A 209 -0.69 12.58 3.71
CA GLU A 209 -1.78 12.91 2.78
C GLU A 209 -2.72 11.73 2.53
N ILE A 210 -2.16 10.53 2.30
CA ILE A 210 -2.96 9.32 2.10
C ILE A 210 -3.76 8.97 3.34
N LEU A 211 -3.17 9.02 4.53
CA LEU A 211 -3.86 8.71 5.78
C LEU A 211 -4.97 9.71 6.08
N ASP A 212 -4.73 11.00 5.87
CA ASP A 212 -5.73 12.05 6.07
C ASP A 212 -6.91 11.91 5.08
N ASP A 213 -6.64 11.58 3.82
CA ASP A 213 -7.70 11.31 2.81
C ASP A 213 -8.54 10.06 3.14
N LEU A 214 -7.96 9.10 3.86
CA LEU A 214 -8.66 7.93 4.38
C LEU A 214 -9.43 8.23 5.67
N ASN A 215 -9.32 9.44 6.24
CA ASN A 215 -9.86 9.86 7.54
C ASN A 215 -9.33 8.99 8.70
N LEU A 216 -8.05 8.68 8.68
CA LEU A 216 -7.34 7.89 9.69
C LEU A 216 -6.45 8.75 10.56
#